data_e6e14dbc0bca5be1d7c11ae6f1d30f30
#
_entry.id   e6e14dbc0bca5be1d7c11ae6f1d30f30
#
_cell.length_a   1.000
_cell.length_b   1.000
_cell.length_c   1.000
_cell.angle_alpha   90.00
_cell.angle_beta   90.00
_cell.angle_gamma   90.00
#
_symmetry.space_group_name_H-M   'P 1'
#
loop_
_entity.id
_entity.type
_entity.pdbx_description
1 polymer ?
#
loop_
_entity_poly.entity_id
_entity_poly.type
_entity_poly.pdbx_seq_one_letter_code
_entity_poly.pdbx_strand_id
1 'polypeptide(L)'
;CNERLEFLGDAVLELVSSEFLFFEHPTTPEGELTKTRASMVCEPALAFCAREIELGEYLLLGKGEDATGGRKRESVTSDAMEALIGAIYVDGGFANAKEFINRFILKDLENKKLFYDSKTILQEIVQAHFKEELSYHLVGEEGPDHDKTFQVELQIGEQVYGIGKGRTKKSAEQEAAYKTILMLRKKNIK
;
A
#
# COMPACT_ATOMS: atom_id res chain seq x y z
N CYS A 1 -4.64 -23.94 -3.81
CA CYS A 1 -5.48 -22.76 -3.74
C CYS A 1 -5.62 -22.32 -2.28
N ASN A 2 -5.39 -21.07 -1.95
CA ASN A 2 -5.36 -20.52 -0.60
C ASN A 2 -6.63 -19.71 -0.22
N GLU A 3 -7.64 -19.66 -1.09
CA GLU A 3 -8.89 -18.88 -0.92
C GLU A 3 -9.60 -19.11 0.42
N ARG A 4 -9.56 -20.32 0.95
CA ARG A 4 -10.18 -20.61 2.25
C ARG A 4 -9.38 -20.03 3.43
N LEU A 5 -8.07 -19.95 3.30
CA LEU A 5 -7.20 -19.30 4.29
C LEU A 5 -7.30 -17.78 4.17
N GLU A 6 -7.38 -17.26 2.96
CA GLU A 6 -7.66 -15.86 2.64
C GLU A 6 -8.97 -15.41 3.31
N PHE A 7 -10.07 -16.12 3.05
CA PHE A 7 -11.36 -15.84 3.68
C PHE A 7 -11.30 -15.78 5.21
N LEU A 8 -10.57 -16.72 5.84
CA LEU A 8 -10.40 -16.75 7.30
C LEU A 8 -9.47 -15.63 7.78
N GLY A 9 -8.40 -15.36 7.03
CA GLY A 9 -7.42 -14.34 7.35
C GLY A 9 -7.99 -12.94 7.26
N ASP A 10 -8.83 -12.65 6.27
CA ASP A 10 -9.59 -11.40 6.16
C ASP A 10 -10.43 -11.16 7.43
N ALA A 11 -11.19 -12.13 7.88
CA ALA A 11 -11.99 -12.01 9.10
C ALA A 11 -11.14 -11.74 10.36
N VAL A 12 -9.97 -12.38 10.47
CA VAL A 12 -9.03 -12.14 11.59
C VAL A 12 -8.42 -10.75 11.50
N LEU A 13 -8.01 -10.33 10.31
CA LEU A 13 -7.46 -9.01 10.03
C LEU A 13 -8.47 -7.90 10.37
N GLU A 14 -9.71 -8.06 9.93
CA GLU A 14 -10.82 -7.14 10.23
C GLU A 14 -11.05 -7.00 11.75
N LEU A 15 -11.05 -8.11 12.49
CA LEU A 15 -11.24 -8.10 13.94
C LEU A 15 -10.09 -7.37 14.65
N VAL A 16 -8.84 -7.70 14.31
CA VAL A 16 -7.65 -7.11 14.95
C VAL A 16 -7.54 -5.62 14.64
N SER A 17 -7.80 -5.23 13.39
CA SER A 17 -7.77 -3.83 12.97
C SER A 17 -8.88 -3.01 13.63
N SER A 18 -10.06 -3.60 13.81
CA SER A 18 -11.17 -2.96 14.53
C SER A 18 -10.85 -2.77 16.01
N GLU A 19 -10.30 -3.80 16.66
CA GLU A 19 -9.87 -3.72 18.05
C GLU A 19 -8.80 -2.64 18.25
N PHE A 20 -7.80 -2.61 17.37
CA PHE A 20 -6.75 -1.58 17.38
C PHE A 20 -7.36 -0.17 17.31
N LEU A 21 -8.21 0.10 16.33
CA LEU A 21 -8.82 1.41 16.16
C LEU A 21 -9.74 1.79 17.33
N PHE A 22 -10.47 0.83 17.87
CA PHE A 22 -11.35 1.06 19.01
C PHE A 22 -10.60 1.58 20.24
N PHE A 23 -9.43 1.03 20.54
CA PHE A 23 -8.63 1.44 21.67
C PHE A 23 -7.77 2.68 21.40
N GLU A 24 -7.21 2.83 20.20
CA GLU A 24 -6.36 3.97 19.85
C GLU A 24 -7.17 5.27 19.62
N HIS A 25 -8.44 5.15 19.21
CA HIS A 25 -9.30 6.28 18.86
C HIS A 25 -10.64 6.27 19.64
N PRO A 26 -10.62 6.38 20.98
CA PRO A 26 -11.80 6.15 21.82
C PRO A 26 -12.93 7.19 21.65
N THR A 27 -12.64 8.34 21.03
CA THR A 27 -13.62 9.42 20.78
C THR A 27 -14.07 9.55 19.34
N THR A 28 -13.49 8.72 18.44
CA THR A 28 -13.79 8.80 17.00
C THR A 28 -15.13 8.11 16.69
N PRO A 29 -16.01 8.76 15.93
CA PRO A 29 -17.29 8.17 15.52
C PRO A 29 -17.10 6.89 14.69
N GLU A 30 -18.05 5.95 14.78
CA GLU A 30 -18.03 4.66 14.11
C GLU A 30 -17.79 4.77 12.59
N GLY A 31 -18.48 5.70 11.91
CA GLY A 31 -18.31 5.88 10.46
C GLY A 31 -16.89 6.31 10.04
N GLU A 32 -16.15 7.02 10.89
CA GLU A 32 -14.76 7.36 10.66
C GLU A 32 -13.83 6.18 10.95
N LEU A 33 -14.11 5.42 12.02
CA LEU A 33 -13.39 4.19 12.32
C LEU A 33 -13.49 3.19 11.17
N THR A 34 -14.69 3.02 10.61
CA THR A 34 -14.95 2.14 9.46
C THR A 34 -14.17 2.58 8.22
N LYS A 35 -14.16 3.88 7.89
CA LYS A 35 -13.37 4.40 6.77
C LYS A 35 -11.88 4.23 7.00
N THR A 36 -11.41 4.49 8.22
CA THR A 36 -9.99 4.31 8.57
C THR A 36 -9.59 2.86 8.44
N ARG A 37 -10.37 1.91 8.99
CA ARG A 37 -10.12 0.49 8.84
C ARG A 37 -10.02 0.10 7.36
N ALA A 38 -11.01 0.45 6.55
CA ALA A 38 -11.01 0.14 5.13
C ALA A 38 -9.73 0.65 4.39
N SER A 39 -9.21 1.82 4.79
CA SER A 39 -7.96 2.33 4.22
C SER A 39 -6.71 1.57 4.67
N MET A 40 -6.74 0.95 5.85
CA MET A 40 -5.61 0.22 6.43
C MET A 40 -5.45 -1.20 5.88
N VAL A 41 -6.58 -1.83 5.52
CA VAL A 41 -6.62 -3.24 5.09
C VAL A 41 -7.03 -3.41 3.63
N CYS A 42 -7.01 -2.34 2.84
CA CYS A 42 -7.28 -2.41 1.40
C CYS A 42 -6.17 -3.14 0.62
N GLU A 43 -6.50 -3.63 -0.56
CA GLU A 43 -5.57 -4.34 -1.46
C GLU A 43 -4.20 -3.63 -1.60
N PRO A 44 -4.10 -2.32 -1.92
CA PRO A 44 -2.81 -1.64 -2.00
C PRO A 44 -2.01 -1.65 -0.69
N ALA A 45 -2.70 -1.55 0.45
CA ALA A 45 -2.09 -1.57 1.77
C ALA A 45 -1.47 -2.93 2.09
N LEU A 46 -2.23 -4.00 1.87
CA LEU A 46 -1.76 -5.36 2.10
C LEU A 46 -0.67 -5.76 1.12
N ALA A 47 -0.79 -5.38 -0.16
CA ALA A 47 0.24 -5.60 -1.16
C ALA A 47 1.56 -4.91 -0.82
N PHE A 48 1.51 -3.71 -0.24
CA PHE A 48 2.72 -3.06 0.27
C PHE A 48 3.33 -3.85 1.43
N CYS A 49 2.53 -4.24 2.43
CA CYS A 49 3.02 -5.05 3.55
C CYS A 49 3.61 -6.39 3.06
N ALA A 50 3.00 -7.00 2.04
CA ALA A 50 3.51 -8.21 1.41
C ALA A 50 4.88 -7.98 0.74
N ARG A 51 5.09 -6.83 0.10
CA ARG A 51 6.40 -6.45 -0.47
C ARG A 51 7.47 -6.23 0.60
N GLU A 52 7.11 -5.60 1.72
CA GLU A 52 8.03 -5.37 2.84
C GLU A 52 8.63 -6.68 3.41
N ILE A 53 7.88 -7.77 3.35
CA ILE A 53 8.32 -9.10 3.80
C ILE A 53 8.70 -10.03 2.63
N GLU A 54 8.77 -9.49 1.41
CA GLU A 54 9.11 -10.23 0.18
C GLU A 54 8.22 -11.46 -0.05
N LEU A 55 6.94 -11.43 0.40
CA LEU A 55 6.02 -12.55 0.35
C LEU A 55 5.87 -13.15 -1.05
N GLY A 56 5.89 -12.32 -2.09
CA GLY A 56 5.80 -12.75 -3.50
C GLY A 56 6.84 -13.78 -3.89
N GLU A 57 8.06 -13.72 -3.35
CA GLU A 57 9.14 -14.64 -3.67
C GLU A 57 8.88 -16.09 -3.17
N TYR A 58 8.03 -16.22 -2.15
CA TYR A 58 7.69 -17.52 -1.55
C TYR A 58 6.41 -18.13 -2.12
N LEU A 59 5.69 -17.43 -3.02
CA LEU A 59 4.45 -17.94 -3.59
C LEU A 59 4.72 -19.04 -4.63
N LEU A 60 3.98 -20.13 -4.51
CA LEU A 60 3.94 -21.20 -5.51
C LEU A 60 2.80 -20.91 -6.49
N LEU A 61 3.13 -20.27 -7.60
CA LEU A 61 2.17 -19.89 -8.63
C LEU A 61 2.10 -20.91 -9.76
N GLY A 62 0.96 -20.98 -10.43
CA GLY A 62 0.83 -21.69 -11.68
C GLY A 62 1.69 -21.04 -12.77
N LYS A 63 2.13 -21.82 -13.77
CA LYS A 63 3.04 -21.34 -14.83
C LYS A 63 2.51 -20.11 -15.58
N GLY A 64 1.21 -20.01 -15.81
CA GLY A 64 0.60 -18.87 -16.49
C GLY A 64 0.63 -17.59 -15.62
N GLU A 65 0.29 -17.71 -14.35
CA GLU A 65 0.30 -16.60 -13.40
C GLU A 65 1.72 -16.08 -13.15
N ASP A 66 2.67 -17.00 -12.99
CA ASP A 66 4.08 -16.66 -12.79
C ASP A 66 4.66 -15.95 -14.03
N ALA A 67 4.37 -16.45 -15.24
CA ALA A 67 4.83 -15.85 -16.49
C ALA A 67 4.27 -14.43 -16.74
N THR A 68 3.10 -14.10 -16.16
CA THR A 68 2.48 -12.77 -16.28
C THR A 68 2.82 -11.82 -15.12
N GLY A 69 3.79 -12.17 -14.28
CA GLY A 69 4.26 -11.34 -13.18
C GLY A 69 3.37 -11.38 -11.93
N GLY A 70 2.63 -12.47 -11.71
CA GLY A 70 1.72 -12.67 -10.59
C GLY A 70 2.36 -12.45 -9.23
N ARG A 71 3.65 -12.81 -9.05
CA ARG A 71 4.40 -12.57 -7.80
C ARG A 71 4.46 -11.11 -7.36
N LYS A 72 4.27 -10.18 -8.29
CA LYS A 72 4.35 -8.73 -8.07
C LYS A 72 3.01 -8.03 -8.26
N ARG A 73 1.96 -8.79 -8.58
CA ARG A 73 0.60 -8.27 -8.77
C ARG A 73 -0.04 -7.99 -7.42
N GLU A 74 -0.57 -6.78 -7.23
CA GLU A 74 -1.13 -6.34 -5.95
C GLU A 74 -2.24 -7.27 -5.47
N SER A 75 -3.20 -7.65 -6.32
CA SER A 75 -4.27 -8.57 -5.93
C SER A 75 -3.77 -9.94 -5.47
N VAL A 76 -2.76 -10.51 -6.14
CA VAL A 76 -2.20 -11.81 -5.75
C VAL A 76 -1.45 -11.74 -4.42
N THR A 77 -0.70 -10.67 -4.19
CA THR A 77 0.10 -10.52 -2.97
C THR A 77 -0.73 -10.07 -1.77
N SER A 78 -1.82 -9.30 -1.98
CA SER A 78 -2.78 -8.97 -0.91
C SER A 78 -3.55 -10.21 -0.45
N ASP A 79 -4.10 -10.99 -1.38
CA ASP A 79 -4.79 -12.25 -1.08
C ASP A 79 -3.87 -13.25 -0.37
N ALA A 80 -2.60 -13.30 -0.79
CA ALA A 80 -1.59 -14.12 -0.14
C ALA A 80 -1.26 -13.64 1.28
N MET A 81 -1.29 -12.33 1.56
CA MET A 81 -1.09 -11.78 2.90
C MET A 81 -2.25 -12.18 3.82
N GLU A 82 -3.48 -12.09 3.36
CA GLU A 82 -4.63 -12.57 4.11
C GLU A 82 -4.55 -14.07 4.35
N ALA A 83 -4.22 -14.84 3.32
CA ALA A 83 -4.04 -16.30 3.46
C ALA A 83 -2.94 -16.66 4.48
N LEU A 84 -1.86 -15.89 4.55
CA LEU A 84 -0.80 -16.06 5.53
C LEU A 84 -1.31 -15.80 6.96
N ILE A 85 -2.11 -14.75 7.16
CA ILE A 85 -2.77 -14.47 8.44
C ILE A 85 -3.66 -15.65 8.84
N GLY A 86 -4.49 -16.13 7.91
CA GLY A 86 -5.34 -17.30 8.14
C GLY A 86 -4.55 -18.56 8.50
N ALA A 87 -3.42 -18.80 7.84
CA ALA A 87 -2.53 -19.92 8.15
C ALA A 87 -1.92 -19.79 9.55
N ILE A 88 -1.42 -18.61 9.93
CA ILE A 88 -0.88 -18.34 11.27
C ILE A 88 -1.97 -18.55 12.34
N TYR A 89 -3.19 -18.11 12.05
CA TYR A 89 -4.32 -18.31 12.96
C TYR A 89 -4.65 -19.79 13.17
N VAL A 90 -4.68 -20.58 12.10
CA VAL A 90 -4.99 -22.03 12.19
C VAL A 90 -3.89 -22.79 12.92
N ASP A 91 -2.64 -22.45 12.69
CA ASP A 91 -1.48 -23.14 13.28
C ASP A 91 -1.19 -22.69 14.72
N GLY A 92 -1.20 -21.36 14.96
CA GLY A 92 -0.74 -20.76 16.22
C GLY A 92 -1.81 -20.02 17.03
N GLY A 93 -3.05 -19.96 16.55
CA GLY A 93 -4.16 -19.30 17.23
C GLY A 93 -4.16 -17.78 17.09
N PHE A 94 -5.19 -17.16 17.69
CA PHE A 94 -5.47 -15.74 17.55
C PHE A 94 -4.33 -14.83 18.05
N ALA A 95 -3.68 -15.19 19.15
CA ALA A 95 -2.60 -14.35 19.71
C ALA A 95 -1.43 -14.18 18.73
N ASN A 96 -1.02 -15.26 18.05
CA ASN A 96 0.07 -15.22 17.08
C ASN A 96 -0.34 -14.45 15.81
N ALA A 97 -1.57 -14.63 15.33
CA ALA A 97 -2.09 -13.86 14.20
C ALA A 97 -2.17 -12.37 14.53
N LYS A 98 -2.65 -12.02 15.73
CA LYS A 98 -2.71 -10.63 16.21
C LYS A 98 -1.32 -10.00 16.31
N GLU A 99 -0.32 -10.73 16.83
CA GLU A 99 1.06 -10.25 16.89
C GLU A 99 1.61 -9.99 15.50
N PHE A 100 1.38 -10.90 14.55
CA PHE A 100 1.79 -10.74 13.16
C PHE A 100 1.15 -9.50 12.53
N ILE A 101 -0.18 -9.31 12.66
CA ILE A 101 -0.91 -8.17 12.12
C ILE A 101 -0.38 -6.86 12.72
N ASN A 102 -0.23 -6.79 14.04
CA ASN A 102 0.29 -5.59 14.70
C ASN A 102 1.69 -5.23 14.22
N ARG A 103 2.56 -6.23 14.05
CA ARG A 103 3.96 -6.03 13.68
C ARG A 103 4.15 -5.63 12.22
N PHE A 104 3.43 -6.26 11.31
CA PHE A 104 3.68 -6.11 9.87
C PHE A 104 2.64 -5.26 9.13
N ILE A 105 1.42 -5.14 9.65
CA ILE A 105 0.35 -4.41 9.00
C ILE A 105 0.04 -3.10 9.73
N LEU A 106 -0.22 -3.14 11.03
CA LEU A 106 -0.66 -1.97 11.79
C LEU A 106 0.49 -1.08 12.29
N LYS A 107 1.72 -1.57 12.25
CA LYS A 107 2.89 -0.75 12.58
C LYS A 107 3.12 0.32 11.52
N ASP A 108 3.39 1.56 11.96
CA ASP A 108 3.74 2.69 11.11
C ASP A 108 2.67 3.07 10.07
N LEU A 109 1.41 3.00 10.51
CA LEU A 109 0.24 3.26 9.67
C LEU A 109 0.24 4.63 9.01
N GLU A 110 0.71 5.67 9.70
CA GLU A 110 0.74 7.03 9.17
C GLU A 110 1.64 7.13 7.93
N ASN A 111 2.82 6.53 7.96
CA ASN A 111 3.71 6.51 6.81
C ASN A 111 3.17 5.62 5.68
N LYS A 112 2.58 4.48 6.03
CA LYS A 112 1.93 3.61 5.04
C LYS A 112 0.77 4.33 4.37
N LYS A 113 -0.14 4.93 5.13
CA LYS A 113 -1.25 5.73 4.61
C LYS A 113 -0.75 6.87 3.72
N LEU A 114 0.28 7.58 4.18
CA LEU A 114 0.91 8.63 3.39
C LEU A 114 1.43 8.11 2.05
N PHE A 115 1.97 6.90 2.01
CA PHE A 115 2.42 6.28 0.77
C PHE A 115 1.26 5.91 -0.15
N TYR A 116 0.19 5.24 0.35
CA TYR A 116 -0.93 4.80 -0.49
C TYR A 116 -1.78 5.95 -1.02
N ASP A 117 -2.06 6.92 -0.16
CA ASP A 117 -2.90 8.07 -0.48
C ASP A 117 -2.08 9.24 -1.02
N SER A 118 -0.79 9.02 -1.31
CA SER A 118 0.15 10.07 -1.67
C SER A 118 -0.33 10.95 -2.83
N LYS A 119 -0.96 10.37 -3.86
CA LYS A 119 -1.49 11.14 -4.99
C LYS A 119 -2.65 12.06 -4.57
N THR A 120 -3.57 11.57 -3.76
CA THR A 120 -4.70 12.35 -3.24
C THR A 120 -4.23 13.43 -2.30
N ILE A 121 -3.39 13.08 -1.32
CA ILE A 121 -2.83 14.02 -0.35
C ILE A 121 -2.02 15.12 -1.06
N LEU A 122 -1.20 14.76 -2.03
CA LEU A 122 -0.43 15.75 -2.79
C LEU A 122 -1.33 16.69 -3.60
N GLN A 123 -2.40 16.16 -4.21
CA GLN A 123 -3.38 16.96 -4.93
C GLN A 123 -4.00 18.02 -4.01
N GLU A 124 -4.38 17.64 -2.80
CA GLU A 124 -4.92 18.57 -1.79
C GLU A 124 -3.89 19.64 -1.38
N ILE A 125 -2.64 19.23 -1.12
CA ILE A 125 -1.55 20.15 -0.79
C ILE A 125 -1.32 21.16 -1.93
N VAL A 126 -1.27 20.68 -3.17
CA VAL A 126 -1.04 21.55 -4.34
C VAL A 126 -2.19 22.52 -4.52
N GLN A 127 -3.44 22.07 -4.41
CA GLN A 127 -4.61 22.94 -4.50
C GLN A 127 -4.65 24.02 -3.41
N ALA A 128 -4.14 23.70 -2.20
CA ALA A 128 -4.14 24.64 -1.09
C ALA A 128 -2.99 25.68 -1.14
N HIS A 129 -1.84 25.33 -1.70
CA HIS A 129 -0.60 26.12 -1.54
C HIS A 129 0.02 26.59 -2.86
N PHE A 130 -0.40 26.05 -4.01
CA PHE A 130 0.15 26.40 -5.31
C PHE A 130 -0.95 26.94 -6.24
N LYS A 131 -0.55 27.78 -7.18
CA LYS A 131 -1.45 28.28 -8.23
C LYS A 131 -1.38 27.42 -9.48
N GLU A 132 -0.28 26.70 -9.62
CA GLU A 132 0.06 25.85 -10.74
C GLU A 132 -0.57 24.46 -10.57
N GLU A 133 -0.79 23.78 -11.69
CA GLU A 133 -1.37 22.45 -11.73
C GLU A 133 -0.31 21.34 -11.49
N LEU A 134 -0.76 20.26 -10.86
CA LEU A 134 0.01 19.04 -10.68
C LEU A 134 -0.08 18.16 -11.93
N SER A 135 1.06 17.71 -12.43
CA SER A 135 1.12 16.82 -13.58
C SER A 135 2.16 15.68 -13.37
N TYR A 136 1.94 14.56 -14.06
CA TYR A 136 2.82 13.42 -14.06
C TYR A 136 3.26 13.09 -15.48
N HIS A 137 4.55 13.00 -15.72
CA HIS A 137 5.14 12.75 -17.02
C HIS A 137 5.97 11.48 -17.02
N LEU A 138 5.62 10.53 -17.88
CA LEU A 138 6.44 9.34 -18.09
C LEU A 138 7.71 9.76 -18.82
N VAL A 139 8.86 9.60 -18.17
CA VAL A 139 10.17 10.03 -18.71
C VAL A 139 11.09 8.87 -19.04
N GLY A 140 10.76 7.64 -18.64
CA GLY A 140 11.56 6.46 -18.96
C GLY A 140 10.80 5.15 -18.78
N GLU A 141 11.17 4.18 -19.60
CA GLU A 141 10.78 2.78 -19.50
C GLU A 141 12.04 1.94 -19.68
N GLU A 142 12.35 1.10 -18.70
CA GLU A 142 13.53 0.24 -18.71
C GLU A 142 13.15 -1.21 -18.43
N GLY A 143 13.86 -2.16 -19.03
CA GLY A 143 13.68 -3.60 -18.82
C GLY A 143 12.82 -4.30 -19.86
N PRO A 144 12.86 -5.65 -19.86
CA PRO A 144 12.05 -6.47 -20.77
C PRO A 144 10.56 -6.36 -20.44
N ASP A 145 9.69 -6.74 -21.39
CA ASP A 145 8.22 -6.56 -21.26
C ASP A 145 7.62 -7.19 -19.99
N HIS A 146 8.19 -8.30 -19.53
CA HIS A 146 7.73 -9.01 -18.33
C HIS A 146 8.31 -8.44 -17.02
N ASP A 147 9.26 -7.49 -17.09
CA ASP A 147 9.94 -6.90 -15.93
C ASP A 147 10.24 -5.40 -16.16
N LYS A 148 9.30 -4.69 -16.78
CA LYS A 148 9.42 -3.24 -17.03
C LYS A 148 9.45 -2.43 -15.75
N THR A 149 10.30 -1.43 -15.74
CA THR A 149 10.32 -0.36 -14.73
C THR A 149 9.99 0.96 -15.43
N PHE A 150 8.99 1.64 -14.91
CA PHE A 150 8.55 2.96 -15.36
C PHE A 150 9.19 4.04 -14.50
N GLN A 151 9.63 5.12 -15.11
CA GLN A 151 10.09 6.30 -14.42
C GLN A 151 9.19 7.47 -14.74
N VAL A 152 8.68 8.13 -13.69
CA VAL A 152 7.74 9.25 -13.80
C VAL A 152 8.32 10.47 -13.10
N GLU A 153 8.29 11.62 -13.77
CA GLU A 153 8.51 12.92 -13.17
C GLU A 153 7.19 13.54 -12.74
N LEU A 154 7.17 14.08 -11.52
CA LEU A 154 6.08 14.86 -10.99
C LEU A 154 6.44 16.34 -11.10
N GLN A 155 5.57 17.12 -11.72
CA GLN A 155 5.74 18.55 -11.90
C GLN A 155 4.58 19.34 -11.27
N ILE A 156 4.90 20.50 -10.72
CA ILE A 156 3.92 21.52 -10.33
C ILE A 156 4.24 22.75 -11.18
N GLY A 157 3.35 23.06 -12.12
CA GLY A 157 3.66 23.96 -13.22
C GLY A 157 4.78 23.41 -14.11
N GLU A 158 5.83 24.20 -14.33
CA GLU A 158 7.01 23.82 -15.12
C GLU A 158 8.15 23.23 -14.27
N GLN A 159 8.00 23.20 -12.94
CA GLN A 159 9.07 22.76 -12.05
C GLN A 159 8.90 21.30 -11.67
N VAL A 160 9.99 20.50 -11.79
CA VAL A 160 10.05 19.12 -11.32
C VAL A 160 10.24 19.10 -9.80
N TYR A 161 9.34 18.43 -9.10
CA TYR A 161 9.36 18.26 -7.64
C TYR A 161 9.76 16.88 -7.18
N GLY A 162 9.51 15.84 -7.97
CA GLY A 162 9.84 14.48 -7.60
C GLY A 162 9.98 13.54 -8.79
N ILE A 163 10.73 12.47 -8.58
CA ILE A 163 10.88 11.38 -9.54
C ILE A 163 10.56 10.07 -8.83
N GLY A 164 9.66 9.30 -9.42
CA GLY A 164 9.30 7.97 -8.94
C GLY A 164 9.63 6.90 -9.96
N LYS A 165 9.90 5.70 -9.45
CA LYS A 165 10.11 4.47 -10.24
C LYS A 165 9.13 3.40 -9.75
N GLY A 166 8.63 2.59 -10.67
CA GLY A 166 7.70 1.51 -10.30
C GLY A 166 7.49 0.53 -11.44
N ARG A 167 6.96 -0.64 -11.09
CA ARG A 167 6.63 -1.71 -12.05
C ARG A 167 5.41 -1.37 -12.91
N THR A 168 4.63 -0.39 -12.49
CA THR A 168 3.51 0.17 -13.25
C THR A 168 3.65 1.69 -13.27
N LYS A 169 3.03 2.35 -14.26
CA LYS A 169 2.96 3.82 -14.29
C LYS A 169 2.34 4.36 -13.00
N LYS A 170 1.25 3.73 -12.53
CA LYS A 170 0.57 4.11 -11.27
C LYS A 170 1.50 4.03 -10.06
N SER A 171 2.28 2.95 -9.92
CA SER A 171 3.22 2.83 -8.79
C SER A 171 4.39 3.83 -8.87
N ALA A 172 4.86 4.17 -10.07
CA ALA A 172 5.87 5.20 -10.26
C ALA A 172 5.33 6.60 -9.93
N GLU A 173 4.10 6.93 -10.33
CA GLU A 173 3.42 8.17 -9.96
C GLU A 173 3.21 8.28 -8.45
N GLN A 174 2.82 7.19 -7.81
CA GLN A 174 2.60 7.12 -6.37
C GLN A 174 3.90 7.35 -5.58
N GLU A 175 5.00 6.75 -6.03
CA GLU A 175 6.32 6.97 -5.43
C GLU A 175 6.80 8.41 -5.62
N ALA A 176 6.58 9.00 -6.81
CA ALA A 176 6.91 10.40 -7.07
C ALA A 176 6.12 11.34 -6.15
N ALA A 177 4.82 11.10 -5.98
CA ALA A 177 3.96 11.86 -5.07
C ALA A 177 4.43 11.74 -3.62
N TYR A 178 4.69 10.55 -3.13
CA TYR A 178 5.17 10.31 -1.77
C TYR A 178 6.47 11.06 -1.46
N LYS A 179 7.47 10.95 -2.35
CA LYS A 179 8.75 11.66 -2.22
C LYS A 179 8.56 13.18 -2.20
N THR A 180 7.66 13.68 -3.05
CA THR A 180 7.32 15.12 -3.11
C THR A 180 6.69 15.58 -1.81
N ILE A 181 5.73 14.83 -1.23
CA ILE A 181 5.13 15.17 0.06
C ILE A 181 6.18 15.25 1.16
N LEU A 182 7.08 14.25 1.23
CA LEU A 182 8.16 14.26 2.24
C LEU A 182 9.06 15.49 2.09
N MET A 183 9.36 15.90 0.85
CA MET A 183 10.14 17.11 0.59
C MET A 183 9.38 18.40 0.98
N LEU A 184 8.08 18.51 0.62
CA LEU A 184 7.25 19.66 0.96
C LEU A 184 7.08 19.82 2.48
N ARG A 185 6.88 18.71 3.20
CA ARG A 185 6.82 18.72 4.68
C ARG A 185 8.09 19.24 5.32
N LYS A 186 9.28 18.92 4.77
CA LYS A 186 10.57 19.49 5.24
C LYS A 186 10.66 20.99 5.03
N LYS A 187 9.91 21.54 4.07
CA LYS A 187 9.79 22.98 3.78
C LYS A 187 8.63 23.65 4.54
N ASN A 188 7.99 22.96 5.50
CA ASN A 188 6.82 23.40 6.25
C ASN A 188 5.55 23.67 5.41
N ILE A 189 5.43 23.04 4.26
CA ILE A 189 4.21 23.00 3.45
C ILE A 189 3.49 21.68 3.80
N LYS A 190 2.31 21.80 4.44
CA LYS A 190 1.54 20.64 4.92
C LYS A 190 0.17 20.61 4.25
#